data_4c4849769af1bb35a8caedf7a9806071
#
_entry.id   4c4849769af1bb35a8caedf7a9806071
#
_cell.length_a   1.000
_cell.length_b   1.000
_cell.length_c   1.000
_cell.angle_alpha   90.00
_cell.angle_beta   90.00
_cell.angle_gamma   90.00
#
_symmetry.space_group_name_H-M   'P 1'
#
loop_
_entity.id
_entity.type
_entity.pdbx_description
1 polymer ?
#
loop_
_entity_poly.entity_id
_entity_poly.type
_entity_poly.pdbx_seq_one_letter_code
_entity_poly.pdbx_strand_id
1 'polypeptide(L)'
;MTGNGNGNHPGVKAREQRRRGSGPILLLAALFVAATFLAWYFSWFGRGLSDEKITEYLADQQKPRHVQHALLQVQQRIERGDGNVKQWYPQLIALSGSPETEFRLTVAWLMGFDNKSQEFHDALLKLLQDPEPIVRRNAALALVRFQDHSGREELLSVLRPYELKSPGDGVVASSLHEGATVARRALLARIQQADGKVVEIRSPLPGKIDKVLKPNASQVAQDDVVLSLNSDEDSVWEALRALALIGTADDLPLVQSYAESSEASDRIKEQAALTIRSIKSRG
;
A
#
# COMPACT_ATOMS: atom_id res chain seq x y z
N MET A 1 -101.80 10.54 -0.72
CA MET A 1 -101.69 12.00 -0.73
C MET A 1 -100.29 12.32 -0.28
N THR A 2 -99.42 12.45 -1.24
CA THR A 2 -98.76 13.64 -1.74
C THR A 2 -97.94 14.41 -0.72
N GLY A 3 -96.66 14.45 -1.00
CA GLY A 3 -95.73 15.37 -0.31
C GLY A 3 -94.33 15.20 -0.82
N ASN A 4 -94.05 15.81 -1.96
CA ASN A 4 -92.77 15.91 -2.63
C ASN A 4 -91.92 16.97 -1.89
N GLY A 5 -90.70 16.65 -1.54
CA GLY A 5 -89.74 17.56 -0.91
C GLY A 5 -88.35 17.43 -1.53
N ASN A 6 -88.14 18.19 -2.54
CA ASN A 6 -86.93 18.33 -3.32
C ASN A 6 -85.87 19.15 -2.49
N GLY A 7 -84.81 18.51 -1.98
CA GLY A 7 -83.69 19.12 -1.26
C GLY A 7 -82.45 19.16 -2.11
N ASN A 8 -82.23 20.28 -2.75
CA ASN A 8 -81.07 20.63 -3.56
C ASN A 8 -79.83 20.85 -2.68
N HIS A 9 -78.86 19.94 -2.70
CA HIS A 9 -77.58 20.13 -2.03
C HIS A 9 -76.54 20.75 -3.03
N PRO A 10 -75.90 21.87 -2.70
CA PRO A 10 -74.86 22.47 -3.56
C PRO A 10 -73.58 21.63 -3.46
N GLY A 11 -73.16 21.16 -4.66
CA GLY A 11 -71.90 20.43 -4.79
C GLY A 11 -70.71 21.25 -4.35
N VAL A 12 -69.96 20.71 -3.38
CA VAL A 12 -68.63 21.19 -2.99
C VAL A 12 -67.65 20.83 -4.11
N LYS A 13 -67.26 21.80 -4.90
CA LYS A 13 -66.15 21.64 -5.86
C LYS A 13 -64.86 21.47 -5.10
N ALA A 14 -64.33 20.23 -5.03
CA ALA A 14 -62.99 19.95 -4.58
C ALA A 14 -61.99 20.75 -5.42
N ARG A 15 -61.29 21.69 -4.81
CA ARG A 15 -60.15 22.38 -5.38
C ARG A 15 -59.01 21.37 -5.50
N GLU A 16 -58.74 20.87 -6.70
CA GLU A 16 -57.52 20.17 -7.02
C GLU A 16 -56.35 21.13 -6.78
N GLN A 17 -55.68 20.95 -5.65
CA GLN A 17 -54.39 21.54 -5.38
C GLN A 17 -53.39 20.92 -6.35
N ARG A 18 -53.09 21.56 -7.46
CA ARG A 18 -51.97 21.25 -8.33
C ARG A 18 -50.72 21.29 -7.47
N ARG A 19 -50.21 20.13 -7.02
CA ARG A 19 -48.88 19.96 -6.46
C ARG A 19 -47.90 20.43 -7.54
N ARG A 20 -47.43 21.68 -7.43
CA ARG A 20 -46.28 22.18 -8.18
C ARG A 20 -45.12 21.28 -7.81
N GLY A 21 -44.71 20.42 -8.74
CA GLY A 21 -43.65 19.45 -8.52
C GLY A 21 -42.35 20.19 -8.13
N SER A 22 -41.85 19.87 -6.95
CA SER A 22 -40.51 20.31 -6.46
C SER A 22 -39.34 19.71 -7.27
N GLY A 23 -39.64 18.89 -8.28
CA GLY A 23 -38.63 18.25 -9.13
C GLY A 23 -37.60 19.20 -9.76
N PRO A 24 -38.01 20.31 -10.40
CA PRO A 24 -37.02 21.24 -10.99
C PRO A 24 -36.15 21.94 -9.93
N ILE A 25 -36.68 22.21 -8.75
CA ILE A 25 -35.90 22.83 -7.64
C ILE A 25 -34.89 21.83 -7.07
N LEU A 26 -35.30 20.56 -6.91
CA LEU A 26 -34.39 19.49 -6.45
C LEU A 26 -33.28 19.20 -7.47
N LEU A 27 -33.62 19.23 -8.77
CA LEU A 27 -32.66 19.08 -9.85
C LEU A 27 -31.63 20.24 -9.85
N LEU A 28 -32.08 21.47 -9.70
CA LEU A 28 -31.21 22.66 -9.59
C LEU A 28 -30.30 22.58 -8.34
N ALA A 29 -30.84 22.16 -7.20
CA ALA A 29 -30.06 22.00 -5.98
C ALA A 29 -29.00 20.87 -6.13
N ALA A 30 -29.36 19.76 -6.75
CA ALA A 30 -28.42 18.66 -7.03
C ALA A 30 -27.30 19.09 -8.00
N LEU A 31 -27.63 19.84 -9.06
CA LEU A 31 -26.66 20.40 -9.99
C LEU A 31 -25.72 21.42 -9.31
N PHE A 32 -26.25 22.26 -8.43
CA PHE A 32 -25.44 23.21 -7.66
C PHE A 32 -24.47 22.48 -6.73
N VAL A 33 -24.93 21.45 -5.99
CA VAL A 33 -24.06 20.64 -5.12
C VAL A 33 -22.99 19.92 -5.93
N ALA A 34 -23.37 19.31 -7.08
CA ALA A 34 -22.43 18.64 -7.97
C ALA A 34 -21.40 19.63 -8.55
N ALA A 35 -21.82 20.79 -9.00
CA ALA A 35 -20.92 21.82 -9.53
C ALA A 35 -19.96 22.35 -8.46
N THR A 36 -20.45 22.60 -7.24
CA THR A 36 -19.63 23.04 -6.10
C THR A 36 -18.63 21.96 -5.70
N PHE A 37 -19.05 20.70 -5.66
CA PHE A 37 -18.18 19.56 -5.40
C PHE A 37 -17.12 19.39 -6.49
N LEU A 38 -17.50 19.47 -7.77
CA LEU A 38 -16.56 19.40 -8.88
C LEU A 38 -15.57 20.58 -8.86
N ALA A 39 -16.04 21.81 -8.61
CA ALA A 39 -15.17 22.97 -8.49
C ALA A 39 -14.18 22.81 -7.33
N TRP A 40 -14.63 22.31 -6.17
CA TRP A 40 -13.78 21.98 -5.04
C TRP A 40 -12.80 20.84 -5.37
N TYR A 41 -13.28 19.75 -5.98
CA TYR A 41 -12.47 18.62 -6.40
C TYR A 41 -11.37 19.03 -7.39
N PHE A 42 -11.73 19.77 -8.46
CA PHE A 42 -10.76 20.25 -9.45
C PHE A 42 -9.83 21.34 -8.93
N SER A 43 -10.21 22.10 -7.90
CA SER A 43 -9.32 23.07 -7.27
C SER A 43 -8.26 22.43 -6.35
N TRP A 44 -8.57 21.27 -5.75
CA TRP A 44 -7.69 20.59 -4.80
C TRP A 44 -6.97 19.37 -5.40
N PHE A 45 -7.62 18.59 -6.25
CA PHE A 45 -7.10 17.33 -6.78
C PHE A 45 -6.86 17.32 -8.29
N GLY A 46 -7.35 18.32 -9.03
CA GLY A 46 -7.37 18.30 -10.49
C GLY A 46 -6.34 19.22 -11.16
N ARG A 47 -5.60 20.02 -10.44
CA ARG A 47 -4.55 20.87 -11.04
C ARG A 47 -3.21 20.14 -10.98
N GLY A 48 -2.68 19.79 -12.16
CA GLY A 48 -1.29 19.38 -12.29
C GLY A 48 -0.38 20.48 -11.70
N LEU A 49 0.65 20.09 -10.95
CA LEU A 49 1.67 21.03 -10.49
C LEU A 49 2.47 21.53 -11.70
N SER A 50 2.85 22.82 -11.69
CA SER A 50 3.85 23.30 -12.64
C SER A 50 5.23 22.69 -12.34
N ASP A 51 6.14 22.77 -13.28
CA ASP A 51 7.49 22.21 -13.14
C ASP A 51 8.25 22.84 -11.97
N GLU A 52 8.12 24.15 -11.82
CA GLU A 52 8.70 24.90 -10.70
C GLU A 52 8.12 24.44 -9.37
N LYS A 53 6.80 24.16 -9.34
CA LYS A 53 6.13 23.72 -8.11
C LYS A 53 6.50 22.30 -7.75
N ILE A 54 6.68 21.40 -8.72
CA ILE A 54 7.21 20.04 -8.48
C ILE A 54 8.62 20.14 -7.89
N THR A 55 9.48 20.97 -8.48
CA THR A 55 10.86 21.15 -8.01
C THR A 55 10.89 21.70 -6.57
N GLU A 56 10.09 22.72 -6.26
CA GLU A 56 9.93 23.26 -4.92
C GLU A 56 9.47 22.20 -3.93
N TYR A 57 8.44 21.43 -4.29
CA TYR A 57 7.82 20.43 -3.41
C TYR A 57 8.74 19.23 -3.14
N LEU A 58 9.49 18.75 -4.13
CA LEU A 58 10.48 17.68 -3.94
C LEU A 58 11.62 18.11 -3.00
N ALA A 59 11.95 19.39 -2.95
CA ALA A 59 12.98 19.94 -2.07
C ALA A 59 12.50 20.15 -0.63
N ASP A 60 11.19 20.31 -0.40
CA ASP A 60 10.61 20.66 0.91
C ASP A 60 10.33 19.42 1.77
N GLN A 61 11.39 18.70 2.18
CA GLN A 61 11.26 17.49 2.99
C GLN A 61 10.64 17.72 4.39
N GLN A 62 10.54 18.97 4.84
CA GLN A 62 9.85 19.32 6.09
C GLN A 62 8.32 19.23 5.96
N LYS A 63 7.81 19.22 4.73
CA LYS A 63 6.39 19.07 4.43
C LYS A 63 6.12 17.77 3.65
N PRO A 64 6.02 16.63 4.33
CA PRO A 64 5.89 15.31 3.67
C PRO A 64 4.76 15.24 2.64
N ARG A 65 3.65 15.95 2.87
CA ARG A 65 2.51 15.98 1.92
C ARG A 65 2.87 16.65 0.60
N HIS A 66 3.74 17.68 0.61
CA HIS A 66 4.21 18.33 -0.61
C HIS A 66 5.06 17.37 -1.43
N VAL A 67 6.03 16.71 -0.77
CA VAL A 67 6.89 15.72 -1.43
C VAL A 67 6.05 14.59 -2.03
N GLN A 68 5.11 14.01 -1.27
CA GLN A 68 4.24 12.94 -1.77
C GLN A 68 3.39 13.37 -2.96
N HIS A 69 2.86 14.60 -2.94
CA HIS A 69 2.10 15.14 -4.07
C HIS A 69 2.98 15.31 -5.31
N ALA A 70 4.20 15.84 -5.15
CA ALA A 70 5.15 15.98 -6.25
C ALA A 70 5.57 14.63 -6.83
N LEU A 71 5.87 13.63 -5.96
CA LEU A 71 6.21 12.28 -6.38
C LEU A 71 5.10 11.64 -7.23
N LEU A 72 3.83 11.78 -6.82
CA LEU A 72 2.69 11.31 -7.59
C LEU A 72 2.60 11.99 -8.98
N GLN A 73 2.84 13.30 -9.05
CA GLN A 73 2.83 14.04 -10.32
C GLN A 73 3.98 13.60 -11.23
N VAL A 74 5.17 13.38 -10.68
CA VAL A 74 6.33 12.87 -11.45
C VAL A 74 6.04 11.48 -11.98
N GLN A 75 5.49 10.57 -11.16
CA GLN A 75 5.08 9.24 -11.61
C GLN A 75 4.13 9.31 -12.80
N GLN A 76 3.04 10.08 -12.69
CA GLN A 76 2.06 10.24 -13.77
C GLN A 76 2.67 10.75 -15.06
N ARG A 77 3.70 11.61 -14.97
CA ARG A 77 4.43 12.12 -16.14
C ARG A 77 5.34 11.05 -16.74
N ILE A 78 6.04 10.25 -15.92
CA ILE A 78 6.84 9.11 -16.42
C ILE A 78 5.93 8.14 -17.17
N GLU A 79 4.80 7.76 -16.60
CA GLU A 79 3.83 6.84 -17.21
C GLU A 79 3.27 7.35 -18.54
N ARG A 80 3.13 8.68 -18.69
CA ARG A 80 2.70 9.32 -19.94
C ARG A 80 3.82 9.49 -20.97
N GLY A 81 5.06 9.15 -20.61
CA GLY A 81 6.24 9.32 -21.48
C GLY A 81 6.68 10.79 -21.66
N ASP A 82 6.40 11.66 -20.68
CA ASP A 82 6.85 13.06 -20.70
C ASP A 82 8.38 13.11 -20.58
N GLY A 83 9.08 13.53 -21.64
CA GLY A 83 10.54 13.63 -21.66
C GLY A 83 11.13 14.61 -20.65
N ASN A 84 10.35 15.59 -20.16
CA ASN A 84 10.81 16.59 -19.21
C ASN A 84 11.00 16.05 -17.79
N VAL A 85 10.48 14.85 -17.48
CA VAL A 85 10.58 14.26 -16.14
C VAL A 85 12.02 14.07 -15.67
N LYS A 86 12.96 13.89 -16.58
CA LYS A 86 14.37 13.63 -16.27
C LYS A 86 15.02 14.75 -15.47
N GLN A 87 14.49 15.97 -15.54
CA GLN A 87 14.98 17.11 -14.74
C GLN A 87 14.88 16.85 -13.23
N TRP A 88 13.94 15.99 -12.77
CA TRP A 88 13.76 15.67 -11.34
C TRP A 88 14.46 14.39 -10.89
N TYR A 89 15.10 13.61 -11.78
CA TYR A 89 15.79 12.38 -11.42
C TYR A 89 16.84 12.58 -10.32
N PRO A 90 17.67 13.65 -10.35
CA PRO A 90 18.61 13.90 -9.25
C PRO A 90 17.92 14.10 -7.90
N GLN A 91 16.74 14.74 -7.85
CA GLN A 91 15.97 14.92 -6.62
C GLN A 91 15.35 13.61 -6.13
N LEU A 92 14.84 12.77 -7.05
CA LEU A 92 14.33 11.44 -6.69
C LEU A 92 15.44 10.56 -6.12
N ILE A 93 16.63 10.59 -6.71
CA ILE A 93 17.80 9.86 -6.22
C ILE A 93 18.22 10.39 -4.84
N ALA A 94 18.21 11.71 -4.62
CA ALA A 94 18.48 12.28 -3.31
C ALA A 94 17.47 11.83 -2.26
N LEU A 95 16.18 11.72 -2.61
CA LEU A 95 15.12 11.22 -1.72
C LEU A 95 15.28 9.73 -1.38
N SER A 96 16.00 8.93 -2.18
CA SER A 96 16.32 7.54 -1.82
C SER A 96 17.26 7.43 -0.62
N GLY A 97 17.98 8.49 -0.27
CA GLY A 97 18.80 8.60 0.95
C GLY A 97 18.13 9.38 2.08
N SER A 98 16.84 9.73 1.98
CA SER A 98 16.13 10.49 3.00
C SER A 98 16.03 9.74 4.32
N PRO A 99 16.04 10.42 5.49
CA PRO A 99 15.75 9.78 6.77
C PRO A 99 14.31 9.26 6.84
N GLU A 100 13.37 9.86 6.06
CA GLU A 100 11.98 9.45 6.03
C GLU A 100 11.77 8.17 5.19
N THR A 101 11.42 7.07 5.85
CA THR A 101 11.15 5.78 5.20
C THR A 101 10.12 5.88 4.07
N GLU A 102 9.08 6.72 4.25
CA GLU A 102 8.02 6.88 3.26
C GLU A 102 8.54 7.47 1.93
N PHE A 103 9.54 8.35 1.99
CA PHE A 103 10.14 8.89 0.76
C PHE A 103 10.97 7.81 0.06
N ARG A 104 11.82 7.10 0.80
CA ARG A 104 12.62 6.00 0.25
C ARG A 104 11.74 4.91 -0.37
N LEU A 105 10.67 4.54 0.33
CA LEU A 105 9.67 3.57 -0.15
C LEU A 105 9.02 4.02 -1.46
N THR A 106 8.55 5.28 -1.52
CA THR A 106 7.84 5.81 -2.69
C THR A 106 8.77 5.95 -3.89
N VAL A 107 9.99 6.45 -3.69
CA VAL A 107 10.94 6.60 -4.82
C VAL A 107 11.46 5.26 -5.30
N ALA A 108 11.64 4.24 -4.44
CA ALA A 108 11.99 2.89 -4.85
C ALA A 108 10.97 2.32 -5.84
N TRP A 109 9.68 2.47 -5.54
CA TRP A 109 8.60 2.05 -6.43
C TRP A 109 8.55 2.89 -7.72
N LEU A 110 8.68 4.23 -7.60
CA LEU A 110 8.61 5.17 -8.72
C LEU A 110 9.74 4.94 -9.73
N MET A 111 10.97 4.70 -9.26
CA MET A 111 12.12 4.45 -10.15
C MET A 111 11.92 3.25 -11.07
N GLY A 112 11.10 2.28 -10.67
CA GLY A 112 10.75 1.14 -11.52
C GLY A 112 9.95 1.50 -12.78
N PHE A 113 9.41 2.70 -12.92
CA PHE A 113 8.64 3.11 -14.11
C PHE A 113 9.51 3.55 -15.29
N ASP A 114 10.77 3.97 -15.06
CA ASP A 114 11.73 4.18 -16.15
C ASP A 114 12.91 3.20 -16.04
N ASN A 115 12.69 2.00 -16.52
CA ASN A 115 13.67 0.91 -16.51
C ASN A 115 14.84 1.09 -17.51
N LYS A 116 14.95 2.26 -18.13
CA LYS A 116 16.07 2.62 -19.01
C LYS A 116 17.06 3.57 -18.32
N SER A 117 16.71 4.11 -17.15
CA SER A 117 17.57 5.00 -16.40
C SER A 117 18.61 4.21 -15.61
N GLN A 118 19.90 4.32 -16.00
CA GLN A 118 20.99 3.71 -15.25
C GLN A 118 21.11 4.29 -13.84
N GLU A 119 20.84 5.58 -13.68
CA GLU A 119 20.89 6.26 -12.38
C GLU A 119 19.85 5.69 -11.40
N PHE A 120 18.64 5.36 -11.89
CA PHE A 120 17.61 4.70 -11.10
C PHE A 120 18.00 3.26 -10.74
N HIS A 121 18.57 2.52 -11.70
CA HIS A 121 19.07 1.18 -11.46
C HIS A 121 20.10 1.17 -10.31
N ASP A 122 21.09 2.05 -10.38
CA ASP A 122 22.15 2.16 -9.37
C ASP A 122 21.60 2.57 -7.98
N ALA A 123 20.60 3.46 -7.95
CA ALA A 123 19.92 3.85 -6.73
C ALA A 123 19.11 2.68 -6.12
N LEU A 124 18.42 1.90 -6.95
CA LEU A 124 17.65 0.73 -6.53
C LEU A 124 18.57 -0.38 -5.95
N LEU A 125 19.73 -0.61 -6.54
CA LEU A 125 20.73 -1.53 -5.99
C LEU A 125 21.18 -1.13 -4.59
N LYS A 126 21.33 0.17 -4.30
CA LYS A 126 21.63 0.67 -2.95
C LYS A 126 20.46 0.45 -2.00
N LEU A 127 19.24 0.67 -2.46
CA LEU A 127 18.01 0.48 -1.67
C LEU A 127 17.73 -0.99 -1.33
N LEU A 128 18.35 -1.97 -1.99
CA LEU A 128 18.34 -3.37 -1.54
C LEU A 128 19.03 -3.58 -0.18
N GLN A 129 19.84 -2.63 0.26
CA GLN A 129 20.52 -2.66 1.57
C GLN A 129 19.83 -1.73 2.59
N ASP A 130 18.63 -1.23 2.32
CA ASP A 130 17.90 -0.37 3.24
C ASP A 130 17.59 -1.12 4.56
N PRO A 131 17.69 -0.45 5.74
CA PRO A 131 17.32 -1.08 7.00
C PRO A 131 15.86 -1.53 7.05
N GLU A 132 14.97 -0.82 6.33
CA GLU A 132 13.54 -1.10 6.30
C GLU A 132 13.20 -2.17 5.25
N PRO A 133 12.67 -3.34 5.64
CA PRO A 133 12.38 -4.43 4.69
C PRO A 133 11.36 -4.03 3.62
N ILE A 134 10.42 -3.14 3.93
CA ILE A 134 9.44 -2.67 2.95
C ILE A 134 10.09 -1.85 1.82
N VAL A 135 11.17 -1.12 2.10
CA VAL A 135 11.94 -0.37 1.09
C VAL A 135 12.74 -1.34 0.23
N ARG A 136 13.42 -2.34 0.84
CA ARG A 136 14.14 -3.38 0.10
C ARG A 136 13.22 -4.16 -0.85
N ARG A 137 12.01 -4.53 -0.39
CA ARG A 137 11.00 -5.22 -1.21
C ARG A 137 10.57 -4.40 -2.43
N ASN A 138 10.32 -3.09 -2.26
CA ASN A 138 9.98 -2.22 -3.37
C ASN A 138 11.14 -2.05 -4.35
N ALA A 139 12.38 -1.94 -3.85
CA ALA A 139 13.57 -1.90 -4.70
C ALA A 139 13.73 -3.20 -5.49
N ALA A 140 13.54 -4.36 -4.85
CA ALA A 140 13.60 -5.67 -5.49
C ALA A 140 12.54 -5.80 -6.61
N LEU A 141 11.29 -5.42 -6.34
CA LEU A 141 10.21 -5.41 -7.34
C LEU A 141 10.49 -4.45 -8.50
N ALA A 142 11.08 -3.29 -8.21
CA ALA A 142 11.46 -2.32 -9.24
C ALA A 142 12.60 -2.88 -10.13
N LEU A 143 13.62 -3.53 -9.55
CA LEU A 143 14.74 -4.12 -10.29
C LEU A 143 14.31 -5.23 -11.25
N VAL A 144 13.23 -5.97 -10.94
CA VAL A 144 12.66 -6.94 -11.90
C VAL A 144 12.27 -6.29 -13.23
N ARG A 145 11.81 -5.03 -13.21
CA ARG A 145 11.49 -4.28 -14.44
C ARG A 145 12.72 -3.93 -15.26
N PHE A 146 13.90 -3.85 -14.62
CA PHE A 146 15.22 -3.73 -15.28
C PHE A 146 15.78 -5.08 -15.75
N GLN A 147 15.03 -6.18 -15.55
CA GLN A 147 15.52 -7.54 -15.79
C GLN A 147 16.75 -7.89 -14.92
N ASP A 148 16.88 -7.26 -13.76
CA ASP A 148 17.96 -7.46 -12.80
C ASP A 148 17.53 -8.44 -11.72
N HIS A 149 18.38 -9.44 -11.46
CA HIS A 149 18.12 -10.52 -10.50
C HIS A 149 18.63 -10.21 -9.08
N SER A 150 19.28 -9.06 -8.86
CA SER A 150 19.92 -8.71 -7.58
C SER A 150 18.94 -8.68 -6.41
N GLY A 151 17.64 -8.39 -6.66
CA GLY A 151 16.58 -8.39 -5.66
C GLY A 151 15.96 -9.77 -5.36
N ARG A 152 16.42 -10.86 -6.01
CA ARG A 152 15.80 -12.19 -5.90
C ARG A 152 15.68 -12.68 -4.47
N GLU A 153 16.73 -12.58 -3.65
CA GLU A 153 16.71 -13.06 -2.26
C GLU A 153 15.71 -12.27 -1.39
N GLU A 154 15.56 -10.97 -1.61
CA GLU A 154 14.52 -10.19 -0.92
C GLU A 154 13.11 -10.64 -1.32
N LEU A 155 12.87 -10.99 -2.59
CA LEU A 155 11.59 -11.54 -3.05
C LEU A 155 11.31 -12.93 -2.45
N LEU A 156 12.33 -13.79 -2.32
CA LEU A 156 12.21 -15.08 -1.64
C LEU A 156 11.93 -14.91 -0.14
N SER A 157 12.47 -13.85 0.49
CA SER A 157 12.22 -13.54 1.89
C SER A 157 10.73 -13.23 2.16
N VAL A 158 10.00 -12.70 1.16
CA VAL A 158 8.54 -12.47 1.25
C VAL A 158 7.77 -13.77 1.43
N LEU A 159 8.27 -14.86 0.88
CA LEU A 159 7.68 -16.20 0.94
C LEU A 159 8.06 -16.98 2.22
N ARG A 160 8.81 -16.36 3.14
CA ARG A 160 9.21 -16.95 4.41
C ARG A 160 8.69 -16.10 5.56
N PRO A 161 8.42 -16.69 6.73
CA PRO A 161 8.08 -15.91 7.92
C PRO A 161 9.18 -14.91 8.26
N TYR A 162 8.80 -13.66 8.53
CA TYR A 162 9.71 -12.62 8.98
C TYR A 162 9.82 -12.65 10.51
N GLU A 163 11.03 -12.82 11.03
CA GLU A 163 11.28 -12.88 12.47
C GLU A 163 11.43 -11.47 13.06
N LEU A 164 10.68 -11.20 14.12
CA LEU A 164 10.80 -9.96 14.90
C LEU A 164 11.54 -10.25 16.20
N LYS A 165 12.65 -9.53 16.37
CA LYS A 165 13.58 -9.71 17.49
C LYS A 165 13.34 -8.64 18.56
N SER A 166 13.69 -8.99 19.80
CA SER A 166 13.69 -8.05 20.91
C SER A 166 14.79 -7.00 20.72
N PRO A 167 14.48 -5.70 20.84
CA PRO A 167 15.47 -4.62 20.75
C PRO A 167 16.35 -4.48 21.99
N GLY A 168 16.12 -5.28 23.02
CA GLY A 168 16.87 -5.27 24.28
C GLY A 168 16.34 -6.27 25.28
N ASP A 169 17.02 -6.38 26.43
CA ASP A 169 16.62 -7.26 27.52
C ASP A 169 15.39 -6.73 28.24
N GLY A 170 14.51 -7.62 28.70
CA GLY A 170 13.34 -7.21 29.46
C GLY A 170 12.23 -8.25 29.53
N VAL A 171 11.02 -7.78 29.83
CA VAL A 171 9.81 -8.59 29.92
C VAL A 171 8.84 -8.18 28.82
N VAL A 172 8.33 -9.18 28.08
CA VAL A 172 7.35 -8.97 27.00
C VAL A 172 6.00 -8.59 27.56
N ALA A 173 5.41 -7.50 27.06
CA ALA A 173 4.01 -7.16 27.21
C ALA A 173 3.35 -7.15 25.82
N SER A 174 2.53 -8.15 25.54
CA SER A 174 1.82 -8.31 24.26
C SER A 174 0.45 -8.95 24.50
N SER A 175 -0.53 -8.54 23.70
CA SER A 175 -1.87 -9.15 23.64
C SER A 175 -2.14 -9.84 22.30
N LEU A 176 -1.13 -9.96 21.45
CA LEU A 176 -1.27 -10.57 20.13
C LEU A 176 -1.38 -12.10 20.24
N HIS A 177 -2.10 -12.66 19.29
CA HIS A 177 -2.27 -14.11 19.13
C HIS A 177 -1.96 -14.50 17.68
N GLU A 178 -1.60 -15.75 17.49
CA GLU A 178 -1.37 -16.35 16.18
C GLU A 178 -2.61 -16.17 15.30
N GLY A 179 -2.38 -15.88 14.02
CA GLY A 179 -3.44 -15.61 13.07
C GLY A 179 -3.95 -14.16 13.04
N ALA A 180 -3.54 -13.28 13.97
CA ALA A 180 -3.95 -11.87 13.96
C ALA A 180 -3.35 -11.13 12.76
N THR A 181 -4.18 -10.39 12.01
CA THR A 181 -3.73 -9.51 10.93
C THR A 181 -3.18 -8.21 11.51
N VAL A 182 -2.05 -7.77 11.01
CA VAL A 182 -1.38 -6.55 11.44
C VAL A 182 -1.00 -5.67 10.25
N ALA A 183 -1.19 -4.37 10.41
CA ALA A 183 -0.73 -3.38 9.45
C ALA A 183 0.74 -3.01 9.72
N ARG A 184 1.42 -2.48 8.73
CA ARG A 184 2.75 -1.87 8.94
C ARG A 184 2.67 -0.79 10.03
N ARG A 185 3.69 -0.69 10.89
CA ARG A 185 3.78 0.18 12.06
C ARG A 185 2.81 -0.16 13.21
N ALA A 186 1.97 -1.21 13.08
CA ALA A 186 1.17 -1.67 14.19
C ALA A 186 2.06 -2.04 15.38
N LEU A 187 1.62 -1.69 16.59
CA LEU A 187 2.29 -2.12 17.83
C LEU A 187 2.07 -3.62 18.03
N LEU A 188 3.15 -4.37 18.14
CA LEU A 188 3.14 -5.82 18.31
C LEU A 188 3.42 -6.24 19.75
N ALA A 189 4.41 -5.62 20.36
CA ALA A 189 4.78 -5.89 21.75
C ALA A 189 5.46 -4.66 22.36
N ARG A 190 5.56 -4.66 23.69
CA ARG A 190 6.41 -3.76 24.45
C ARG A 190 7.39 -4.60 25.26
N ILE A 191 8.63 -4.18 25.30
CA ILE A 191 9.66 -4.77 26.16
C ILE A 191 9.88 -3.82 27.33
N GLN A 192 9.53 -4.28 28.52
CA GLN A 192 9.74 -3.54 29.76
C GLN A 192 11.13 -3.90 30.29
N GLN A 193 12.06 -2.94 30.24
CA GLN A 193 13.44 -3.10 30.69
C GLN A 193 13.55 -2.93 32.21
N ALA A 194 14.64 -3.44 32.81
CA ALA A 194 14.86 -3.41 34.23
C ALA A 194 14.99 -1.98 34.82
N ASP A 195 15.43 -1.01 33.99
CA ASP A 195 15.51 0.41 34.32
C ASP A 195 14.16 1.16 34.28
N GLY A 196 13.08 0.43 33.97
CA GLY A 196 11.73 0.96 33.82
C GLY A 196 11.43 1.54 32.45
N LYS A 197 12.38 1.55 31.53
CA LYS A 197 12.17 1.98 30.14
C LYS A 197 11.32 0.96 29.40
N VAL A 198 10.43 1.46 28.51
CA VAL A 198 9.60 0.62 27.65
C VAL A 198 10.03 0.85 26.20
N VAL A 199 10.38 -0.22 25.50
CA VAL A 199 10.71 -0.21 24.07
C VAL A 199 9.62 -0.93 23.31
N GLU A 200 9.14 -0.30 22.22
CA GLU A 200 8.06 -0.87 21.40
C GLU A 200 8.63 -1.69 20.25
N ILE A 201 8.03 -2.84 20.01
CA ILE A 201 8.21 -3.63 18.79
C ILE A 201 7.02 -3.32 17.88
N ARG A 202 7.30 -2.69 16.75
CA ARG A 202 6.29 -2.37 15.73
C ARG A 202 6.52 -3.19 14.47
N SER A 203 5.43 -3.54 13.78
CA SER A 203 5.55 -4.30 12.53
C SER A 203 6.23 -3.46 11.45
N PRO A 204 7.33 -3.93 10.85
CA PRO A 204 7.95 -3.26 9.71
C PRO A 204 7.18 -3.51 8.40
N LEU A 205 6.31 -4.52 8.38
CA LEU A 205 5.58 -5.02 7.23
C LEU A 205 4.11 -5.25 7.58
N PRO A 206 3.19 -5.17 6.63
CA PRO A 206 1.85 -5.72 6.80
C PRO A 206 1.92 -7.25 6.74
N GLY A 207 0.98 -7.93 7.42
CA GLY A 207 0.95 -9.38 7.40
C GLY A 207 0.04 -10.00 8.44
N LYS A 208 0.31 -11.28 8.75
CA LYS A 208 -0.43 -12.07 9.72
C LYS A 208 0.55 -12.72 10.70
N ILE A 209 0.28 -12.62 12.00
CA ILE A 209 1.12 -13.27 13.01
C ILE A 209 1.15 -14.78 12.73
N ASP A 210 2.33 -15.31 12.49
CA ASP A 210 2.57 -16.73 12.26
C ASP A 210 2.68 -17.46 13.61
N LYS A 211 3.69 -17.09 14.41
CA LYS A 211 3.93 -17.69 15.73
C LYS A 211 4.25 -16.63 16.77
N VAL A 212 3.77 -16.85 17.99
CA VAL A 212 4.16 -16.09 19.19
C VAL A 212 5.15 -16.91 19.99
N LEU A 213 6.45 -16.66 19.78
CA LEU A 213 7.55 -17.43 20.40
C LEU A 213 7.83 -17.03 21.85
N LYS A 214 7.57 -15.75 22.16
CA LYS A 214 7.69 -15.20 23.52
C LYS A 214 6.34 -14.58 23.92
N PRO A 215 5.48 -15.34 24.61
CA PRO A 215 4.16 -14.85 25.04
C PRO A 215 4.30 -13.77 26.12
N ASN A 216 3.15 -13.16 26.46
CA ASN A 216 3.09 -12.14 27.52
C ASN A 216 3.77 -12.59 28.82
N ALA A 217 4.50 -11.69 29.47
CA ALA A 217 5.31 -11.90 30.68
C ALA A 217 6.55 -12.79 30.49
N SER A 218 6.92 -13.17 29.28
CA SER A 218 8.19 -13.87 29.03
C SER A 218 9.39 -12.94 29.21
N GLN A 219 10.46 -13.48 29.81
CA GLN A 219 11.77 -12.85 29.81
C GLN A 219 12.40 -12.99 28.42
N VAL A 220 13.05 -11.92 27.95
CA VAL A 220 13.78 -11.89 26.67
C VAL A 220 15.13 -11.21 26.87
N ALA A 221 16.11 -11.70 26.12
CA ALA A 221 17.37 -11.00 25.89
C ALA A 221 17.31 -10.23 24.55
N GLN A 222 18.23 -9.30 24.37
CA GLN A 222 18.43 -8.65 23.08
C GLN A 222 18.60 -9.70 21.97
N ASP A 223 17.99 -9.45 20.81
CA ASP A 223 18.00 -10.32 19.63
C ASP A 223 17.23 -11.65 19.77
N ASP A 224 16.60 -11.95 20.92
CA ASP A 224 15.65 -13.07 21.01
C ASP A 224 14.51 -12.87 20.02
N VAL A 225 14.13 -13.92 19.28
CA VAL A 225 12.95 -13.88 18.40
C VAL A 225 11.69 -13.90 19.27
N VAL A 226 10.91 -12.82 19.19
CA VAL A 226 9.68 -12.64 19.98
C VAL A 226 8.48 -13.26 19.26
N LEU A 227 8.36 -13.01 17.98
CA LEU A 227 7.29 -13.53 17.13
C LEU A 227 7.73 -13.61 15.67
N SER A 228 7.00 -14.36 14.84
CA SER A 228 7.16 -14.38 13.39
C SER A 228 5.90 -13.86 12.70
N LEU A 229 6.08 -13.31 11.50
CA LEU A 229 5.06 -12.67 10.70
C LEU A 229 5.07 -13.25 9.28
N ASN A 230 3.97 -13.84 8.84
CA ASN A 230 3.77 -14.16 7.43
C ASN A 230 3.39 -12.90 6.67
N SER A 231 3.92 -12.73 5.46
CA SER A 231 3.56 -11.63 4.58
C SER A 231 2.07 -11.68 4.23
N ASP A 232 1.47 -10.52 3.96
CA ASP A 232 0.10 -10.45 3.45
C ASP A 232 -0.01 -11.03 2.04
N GLU A 233 -1.24 -11.36 1.64
CA GLU A 233 -1.52 -12.03 0.39
C GLU A 233 -1.06 -11.25 -0.85
N ASP A 234 -1.21 -9.92 -0.84
CA ASP A 234 -0.79 -9.10 -1.97
C ASP A 234 0.73 -9.08 -2.12
N SER A 235 1.48 -8.99 -1.02
CA SER A 235 2.94 -9.09 -1.03
C SER A 235 3.42 -10.44 -1.55
N VAL A 236 2.79 -11.56 -1.11
CA VAL A 236 3.11 -12.91 -1.60
C VAL A 236 2.82 -13.02 -3.10
N TRP A 237 1.68 -12.51 -3.55
CA TRP A 237 1.30 -12.56 -4.96
C TRP A 237 2.28 -11.78 -5.84
N GLU A 238 2.68 -10.58 -5.41
CA GLU A 238 3.67 -9.77 -6.14
C GLU A 238 5.04 -10.44 -6.19
N ALA A 239 5.49 -11.04 -5.08
CA ALA A 239 6.75 -11.77 -5.04
C ALA A 239 6.75 -12.98 -5.99
N LEU A 240 5.69 -13.79 -5.97
CA LEU A 240 5.52 -14.92 -6.88
C LEU A 240 5.52 -14.47 -8.34
N ARG A 241 4.82 -13.38 -8.65
CA ARG A 241 4.78 -12.82 -10.00
C ARG A 241 6.16 -12.31 -10.46
N ALA A 242 6.90 -11.67 -9.57
CA ALA A 242 8.27 -11.22 -9.83
C ALA A 242 9.21 -12.42 -10.06
N LEU A 243 9.13 -13.45 -9.23
CA LEU A 243 9.89 -14.70 -9.37
C LEU A 243 9.53 -15.46 -10.65
N ALA A 244 8.31 -15.31 -11.18
CA ALA A 244 7.98 -15.83 -12.49
C ALA A 244 8.87 -15.26 -13.60
N LEU A 245 9.43 -14.06 -13.43
CA LEU A 245 10.31 -13.40 -14.39
C LEU A 245 11.80 -13.70 -14.14
N ILE A 246 12.23 -13.70 -12.87
CA ILE A 246 13.65 -13.78 -12.51
C ILE A 246 14.04 -15.00 -11.68
N GLY A 247 13.08 -15.81 -11.24
CA GLY A 247 13.34 -17.00 -10.41
C GLY A 247 14.13 -18.08 -11.16
N THR A 248 14.80 -18.92 -10.41
CA THR A 248 15.63 -20.05 -10.89
C THR A 248 15.07 -21.40 -10.44
N ALA A 249 15.66 -22.49 -10.93
CA ALA A 249 15.26 -23.84 -10.53
C ALA A 249 15.39 -24.08 -9.01
N ASP A 250 16.33 -23.41 -8.33
CA ASP A 250 16.53 -23.50 -6.89
C ASP A 250 15.35 -22.96 -6.07
N ASP A 251 14.52 -22.09 -6.67
CA ASP A 251 13.35 -21.51 -6.01
C ASP A 251 12.11 -22.42 -6.04
N LEU A 252 12.13 -23.41 -6.93
CA LEU A 252 10.97 -24.28 -7.14
C LEU A 252 10.43 -24.92 -5.86
N PRO A 253 11.24 -25.46 -4.92
CA PRO A 253 10.70 -26.05 -3.71
C PRO A 253 9.87 -25.08 -2.86
N LEU A 254 10.35 -23.82 -2.71
CA LEU A 254 9.64 -22.81 -1.95
C LEU A 254 8.37 -22.33 -2.67
N VAL A 255 8.41 -22.16 -3.99
CA VAL A 255 7.23 -21.77 -4.78
C VAL A 255 6.20 -22.90 -4.81
N GLN A 256 6.62 -24.17 -4.88
CA GLN A 256 5.74 -25.35 -4.84
C GLN A 256 4.98 -25.43 -3.51
N SER A 257 5.62 -25.11 -2.37
CA SER A 257 4.93 -25.11 -1.08
C SER A 257 3.70 -24.21 -1.06
N TYR A 258 3.70 -23.10 -1.80
CA TYR A 258 2.53 -22.22 -1.95
C TYR A 258 1.46 -22.80 -2.89
N ALA A 259 1.85 -23.49 -3.96
CA ALA A 259 0.90 -24.13 -4.87
C ALA A 259 0.15 -25.31 -4.19
N GLU A 260 0.80 -25.98 -3.24
CA GLU A 260 0.30 -27.17 -2.54
C GLU A 260 -0.30 -26.84 -1.16
N SER A 261 -0.14 -25.61 -0.66
CA SER A 261 -0.62 -25.19 0.66
C SER A 261 -2.14 -25.23 0.77
N SER A 262 -2.67 -25.89 1.81
CA SER A 262 -4.10 -25.86 2.14
C SER A 262 -4.56 -24.46 2.64
N GLU A 263 -3.64 -23.66 3.15
CA GLU A 263 -3.93 -22.34 3.72
C GLU A 263 -3.87 -21.20 2.69
N ALA A 264 -3.19 -21.42 1.56
CA ALA A 264 -3.10 -20.43 0.50
C ALA A 264 -4.44 -20.29 -0.24
N SER A 265 -4.80 -19.04 -0.57
CA SER A 265 -5.97 -18.76 -1.42
C SER A 265 -5.78 -19.30 -2.83
N ASP A 266 -6.88 -19.48 -3.56
CA ASP A 266 -6.82 -19.93 -4.96
C ASP A 266 -5.99 -18.99 -5.82
N ARG A 267 -6.07 -17.66 -5.59
CA ARG A 267 -5.26 -16.65 -6.25
C ARG A 267 -3.75 -16.90 -6.09
N ILE A 268 -3.32 -17.25 -4.89
CA ILE A 268 -1.91 -17.55 -4.59
C ILE A 268 -1.49 -18.87 -5.23
N LYS A 269 -2.30 -19.90 -5.13
CA LYS A 269 -2.02 -21.21 -5.76
C LYS A 269 -1.88 -21.11 -7.27
N GLU A 270 -2.78 -20.39 -7.92
CA GLU A 270 -2.74 -20.13 -9.37
C GLU A 270 -1.46 -19.37 -9.76
N GLN A 271 -1.11 -18.30 -9.03
CA GLN A 271 0.11 -17.55 -9.30
C GLN A 271 1.36 -18.41 -9.06
N ALA A 272 1.41 -19.21 -8.00
CA ALA A 272 2.52 -20.11 -7.74
C ALA A 272 2.68 -21.15 -8.87
N ALA A 273 1.57 -21.72 -9.36
CA ALA A 273 1.59 -22.65 -10.49
C ALA A 273 2.08 -21.98 -11.79
N LEU A 274 1.70 -20.72 -12.04
CA LEU A 274 2.21 -19.92 -13.16
C LEU A 274 3.72 -19.71 -13.03
N THR A 275 4.19 -19.35 -11.83
CA THR A 275 5.60 -19.13 -11.52
C THR A 275 6.43 -20.38 -11.74
N ILE A 276 5.97 -21.54 -11.25
CA ILE A 276 6.62 -22.83 -11.48
C ILE A 276 6.76 -23.14 -12.99
N ARG A 277 5.69 -22.95 -13.77
CA ARG A 277 5.73 -23.15 -15.22
C ARG A 277 6.74 -22.23 -15.90
N SER A 278 6.74 -20.93 -15.52
CA SER A 278 7.65 -19.95 -16.08
C SER A 278 9.11 -20.27 -15.77
N ILE A 279 9.43 -20.65 -14.51
CA ILE A 279 10.80 -21.06 -14.13
C ILE A 279 11.23 -22.28 -14.92
N LYS A 280 10.39 -23.34 -14.98
CA LYS A 280 10.71 -24.58 -15.71
C LYS A 280 10.87 -24.37 -17.24
N SER A 281 10.23 -23.36 -17.82
CA SER A 281 10.35 -23.09 -19.25
C SER A 281 11.63 -22.33 -19.63
N ARG A 282 12.34 -21.74 -18.64
CA ARG A 282 13.62 -21.03 -18.86
C ARG A 282 14.87 -21.86 -18.55
N GLY A 283 14.75 -22.94 -17.81
CA GLY A 283 15.83 -23.90 -17.50
C GLY A 283 15.76 -25.11 -18.39
#